data_dd79f1ae2a2734a71238459ff465b918
#
_entry.id   dd79f1ae2a2734a71238459ff465b918
#
_cell.length_a   1.000
_cell.length_b   1.000
_cell.length_c   1.000
_cell.angle_alpha   90.00
_cell.angle_beta   90.00
_cell.angle_gamma   90.00
#
_symmetry.space_group_name_H-M   'P 1'
#
loop_
_entity.id
_entity.type
_entity.pdbx_description
1 polymer ?
#
loop_
_entity_poly.entity_id
_entity_poly.type
_entity_poly.pdbx_seq_one_letter_code
_entity_poly.pdbx_strand_id
1 'polypeptide(L)'
;MLLFSIAQAESPATASLDENIQLLKQDVIALNRDLFILEEELLYPANTQLAVFVSLDVGEFFKLDSVQLKVDGKVVSNYLYTQREVDALHRGGIQRLYMGNLKAGEHEIVAIYTGVGPKGRDYRRGASLVINKSLGAKYVELKIVDNPSSEQPDFSIREWE
;
A
#
# COMPACT_ATOMS: atom_id res chain seq x y z
N MET A 1 -45.60 -57.85 -25.54
CA MET A 1 -45.56 -56.49 -25.01
C MET A 1 -44.11 -56.17 -24.69
N LEU A 2 -43.43 -55.54 -25.61
CA LEU A 2 -42.00 -55.23 -25.51
C LEU A 2 -41.86 -53.81 -24.92
N LEU A 3 -41.33 -53.71 -23.73
CA LEU A 3 -40.98 -52.45 -23.09
C LEU A 3 -39.60 -51.99 -23.59
N PHE A 4 -39.59 -50.97 -24.43
CA PHE A 4 -38.35 -50.29 -24.80
C PHE A 4 -37.95 -49.37 -23.65
N SER A 5 -36.89 -49.73 -22.93
CA SER A 5 -36.20 -48.85 -22.01
C SER A 5 -35.35 -47.90 -22.82
N ILE A 6 -35.70 -46.63 -22.87
CA ILE A 6 -34.85 -45.56 -23.38
C ILE A 6 -33.80 -45.26 -22.34
N ALA A 7 -32.61 -45.79 -22.48
CA ALA A 7 -31.47 -45.31 -21.70
C ALA A 7 -31.08 -43.95 -22.23
N GLN A 8 -31.31 -42.92 -21.43
CA GLN A 8 -30.74 -41.57 -21.65
C GLN A 8 -29.24 -41.68 -21.41
N ALA A 9 -28.47 -41.69 -22.44
CA ALA A 9 -27.03 -41.50 -22.35
C ALA A 9 -26.77 -40.02 -22.06
N GLU A 10 -26.49 -39.68 -20.83
CA GLU A 10 -25.84 -38.42 -20.53
C GLU A 10 -24.51 -38.36 -21.23
N SER A 11 -24.37 -37.35 -22.08
CA SER A 11 -23.22 -37.22 -22.99
C SER A 11 -21.97 -36.86 -22.17
N PRO A 12 -20.90 -37.63 -22.18
CA PRO A 12 -19.67 -37.29 -21.44
C PRO A 12 -18.95 -36.04 -21.95
N ALA A 13 -19.44 -35.45 -23.06
CA ALA A 13 -18.89 -34.25 -23.67
C ALA A 13 -19.16 -32.95 -22.87
N THR A 14 -20.29 -32.89 -22.12
CA THR A 14 -20.62 -31.69 -21.35
C THR A 14 -19.79 -31.54 -20.07
N ALA A 15 -19.52 -32.64 -19.38
CA ALA A 15 -18.65 -32.64 -18.19
C ALA A 15 -17.19 -32.25 -18.54
N SER A 16 -16.67 -32.71 -19.67
CA SER A 16 -15.34 -32.34 -20.12
C SER A 16 -15.24 -30.86 -20.58
N LEU A 17 -16.33 -30.31 -21.11
CA LEU A 17 -16.40 -28.89 -21.51
C LEU A 17 -16.39 -27.97 -20.30
N ASP A 18 -17.17 -28.29 -19.27
CA ASP A 18 -17.20 -27.53 -18.03
C ASP A 18 -15.85 -27.56 -17.29
N GLU A 19 -15.19 -28.71 -17.29
CA GLU A 19 -13.85 -28.86 -16.72
C GLU A 19 -12.82 -28.00 -17.48
N ASN A 20 -12.87 -28.02 -18.81
CA ASN A 20 -12.00 -27.19 -19.65
C ASN A 20 -12.27 -25.69 -19.46
N ILE A 21 -13.51 -25.29 -19.29
CA ILE A 21 -13.87 -23.89 -18.98
C ILE A 21 -13.31 -23.46 -17.62
N GLN A 22 -13.37 -24.32 -16.61
CA GLN A 22 -12.81 -24.02 -15.28
C GLN A 22 -11.29 -23.91 -15.32
N LEU A 23 -10.60 -24.79 -16.04
CA LEU A 23 -9.16 -24.71 -16.24
C LEU A 23 -8.77 -23.43 -16.98
N LEU A 24 -9.51 -23.07 -18.04
CA LEU A 24 -9.27 -21.82 -18.78
C LEU A 24 -9.47 -20.58 -17.91
N LYS A 25 -10.47 -20.57 -17.04
CA LYS A 25 -10.66 -19.47 -16.07
C LYS A 25 -9.49 -19.34 -15.09
N GLN A 26 -8.98 -20.45 -14.58
CA GLN A 26 -7.82 -20.45 -13.69
C GLN A 26 -6.57 -19.95 -14.42
N ASP A 27 -6.36 -20.37 -15.66
CA ASP A 27 -5.23 -19.92 -16.47
C ASP A 27 -5.31 -18.41 -16.78
N VAL A 28 -6.49 -17.88 -17.06
CA VAL A 28 -6.70 -16.45 -17.30
C VAL A 28 -6.43 -15.65 -16.02
N ILE A 29 -6.87 -16.12 -14.87
CA ILE A 29 -6.61 -15.46 -13.57
C ILE A 29 -5.11 -15.46 -13.26
N ALA A 30 -4.44 -16.61 -13.48
CA ALA A 30 -2.99 -16.71 -13.28
C ALA A 30 -2.23 -15.77 -14.23
N LEU A 31 -2.59 -15.75 -15.51
CA LEU A 31 -1.98 -14.87 -16.51
C LEU A 31 -2.16 -13.39 -16.16
N ASN A 32 -3.36 -12.98 -15.76
CA ASN A 32 -3.62 -11.60 -15.36
C ASN A 32 -2.79 -11.18 -14.13
N ARG A 33 -2.63 -12.07 -13.18
CA ARG A 33 -1.77 -11.85 -12.01
C ARG A 33 -0.30 -11.71 -12.41
N ASP A 34 0.19 -12.60 -13.29
CA ASP A 34 1.58 -12.57 -13.74
C ASP A 34 1.87 -11.32 -14.57
N LEU A 35 0.92 -10.88 -15.41
CA LEU A 35 1.02 -9.61 -16.14
C LEU A 35 1.07 -8.40 -15.20
N PHE A 36 0.27 -8.41 -14.13
CA PHE A 36 0.29 -7.34 -13.15
C PHE A 36 1.62 -7.26 -12.42
N ILE A 37 2.17 -8.39 -12.00
CA ILE A 37 3.49 -8.47 -11.36
C ILE A 37 4.58 -7.97 -12.33
N LEU A 38 4.55 -8.42 -13.58
CA LEU A 38 5.52 -8.01 -14.60
C LEU A 38 5.43 -6.51 -14.89
N GLU A 39 4.22 -5.96 -14.97
CA GLU A 39 4.00 -4.51 -15.14
C GLU A 39 4.59 -3.72 -13.96
N GLU A 40 4.36 -4.16 -12.73
CA GLU A 40 4.92 -3.53 -11.54
C GLU A 40 6.46 -3.60 -11.53
N GLU A 41 7.04 -4.73 -11.91
CA GLU A 41 8.49 -4.90 -12.02
C GLU A 41 9.13 -4.05 -13.13
N LEU A 42 8.43 -3.84 -14.24
CA LEU A 42 8.91 -2.97 -15.34
C LEU A 42 8.81 -1.50 -14.99
N LEU A 43 7.73 -1.09 -14.30
CA LEU A 43 7.52 0.29 -13.88
C LEU A 43 8.41 0.68 -12.71
N TYR A 44 8.61 -0.22 -11.76
CA TYR A 44 9.35 0.02 -10.51
C TYR A 44 10.38 -1.09 -10.25
N PRO A 45 11.46 -1.17 -11.05
CA PRO A 45 12.49 -2.17 -10.83
C PRO A 45 13.09 -2.05 -9.43
N ALA A 46 13.41 -3.16 -8.80
CA ALA A 46 13.90 -3.19 -7.41
C ALA A 46 15.16 -2.34 -7.19
N ASN A 47 16.01 -2.21 -8.20
CA ASN A 47 17.21 -1.40 -8.13
C ASN A 47 16.96 0.11 -8.07
N THR A 48 15.80 0.59 -8.50
CA THR A 48 15.42 2.01 -8.45
C THR A 48 14.24 2.29 -7.53
N GLN A 49 13.64 1.26 -6.96
CA GLN A 49 12.40 1.37 -6.18
C GLN A 49 12.60 2.16 -4.88
N LEU A 50 11.71 3.11 -4.66
CA LEU A 50 11.45 3.73 -3.38
C LEU A 50 9.99 3.49 -3.01
N ALA A 51 9.73 2.90 -1.87
CA ALA A 51 8.39 2.77 -1.30
C ALA A 51 8.32 3.48 0.05
N VAL A 52 7.28 4.27 0.25
CA VAL A 52 7.03 5.02 1.48
C VAL A 52 5.73 4.56 2.09
N PHE A 53 5.79 4.21 3.36
CA PHE A 53 4.68 3.71 4.15
C PHE A 53 4.33 4.66 5.29
N VAL A 54 3.07 4.66 5.68
CA VAL A 54 2.56 5.39 6.85
C VAL A 54 2.10 4.39 7.90
N SER A 55 2.55 4.60 9.12
CA SER A 55 2.08 3.89 10.31
C SER A 55 1.67 4.87 11.40
N LEU A 56 0.66 4.51 12.16
CA LEU A 56 0.07 5.34 13.19
C LEU A 56 0.00 4.55 14.50
N ASP A 57 0.69 5.06 15.50
CA ASP A 57 0.65 4.52 16.86
C ASP A 57 0.30 5.66 17.82
N VAL A 58 -0.86 6.27 17.58
CA VAL A 58 -1.42 7.34 18.38
C VAL A 58 -2.74 6.89 18.99
N GLY A 59 -2.96 7.25 20.24
CA GLY A 59 -4.23 7.05 20.92
C GLY A 59 -5.20 8.20 20.62
N GLU A 60 -5.30 9.15 21.54
CA GLU A 60 -6.29 10.22 21.47
C GLU A 60 -5.70 11.59 21.11
N PHE A 61 -4.37 11.72 21.03
CA PHE A 61 -3.72 13.03 20.90
C PHE A 61 -3.68 13.58 19.48
N PHE A 62 -3.90 12.75 18.46
CA PHE A 62 -3.82 13.22 17.09
C PHE A 62 -4.74 12.44 16.15
N LYS A 63 -5.53 13.18 15.37
CA LYS A 63 -6.34 12.66 14.29
C LYS A 63 -5.74 13.11 12.95
N LEU A 64 -5.23 12.18 12.19
CA LEU A 64 -4.61 12.45 10.88
C LEU A 64 -5.67 12.81 9.83
N ASP A 65 -5.48 13.92 9.13
CA ASP A 65 -6.31 14.32 7.99
C ASP A 65 -5.60 14.12 6.66
N SER A 66 -4.33 14.52 6.57
CA SER A 66 -3.58 14.38 5.33
C SER A 66 -2.08 14.23 5.55
N VAL A 67 -1.42 13.62 4.57
CA VAL A 67 0.03 13.56 4.47
C VAL A 67 0.46 14.01 3.08
N GLN A 68 1.35 14.97 3.02
CA GLN A 68 2.04 15.39 1.81
C GLN A 68 3.48 14.91 1.86
N LEU A 69 3.89 14.20 0.84
CA LEU A 69 5.25 13.67 0.69
C LEU A 69 6.01 14.47 -0.39
N LYS A 70 7.22 14.89 -0.04
CA LYS A 70 8.17 15.49 -0.98
C LYS A 70 9.44 14.66 -1.03
N VAL A 71 9.98 14.54 -2.21
CA VAL A 71 11.31 13.97 -2.45
C VAL A 71 12.12 15.03 -3.21
N ASP A 72 13.26 15.40 -2.65
CA ASP A 72 14.15 16.46 -3.21
C ASP A 72 13.39 17.77 -3.49
N GLY A 73 12.51 18.16 -2.58
CA GLY A 73 11.70 19.37 -2.68
C GLY A 73 10.50 19.28 -3.62
N LYS A 74 10.33 18.17 -4.34
CA LYS A 74 9.22 17.95 -5.26
C LYS A 74 8.11 17.15 -4.59
N VAL A 75 6.87 17.61 -4.67
CA VAL A 75 5.69 16.87 -4.18
C VAL A 75 5.48 15.63 -5.05
N VAL A 76 5.55 14.45 -4.45
CA VAL A 76 5.33 13.16 -5.12
C VAL A 76 4.03 12.49 -4.71
N SER A 77 3.49 12.84 -3.54
CA SER A 77 2.19 12.35 -3.08
C SER A 77 1.52 13.37 -2.17
N ASN A 78 0.22 13.45 -2.27
CA ASN A 78 -0.62 14.22 -1.36
C ASN A 78 -1.89 13.42 -1.12
N TYR A 79 -2.05 12.89 0.10
CA TYR A 79 -3.10 11.95 0.44
C TYR A 79 -4.01 12.49 1.53
N LEU A 80 -5.30 12.46 1.29
CA LEU A 80 -6.35 12.80 2.23
C LEU A 80 -6.94 11.52 2.81
N TYR A 81 -6.94 11.41 4.12
CA TYR A 81 -7.42 10.24 4.84
C TYR A 81 -8.91 10.34 5.15
N THR A 82 -9.63 9.28 4.90
CA THR A 82 -10.97 9.08 5.42
C THR A 82 -10.92 8.57 6.86
N GLN A 83 -11.99 8.74 7.60
CA GLN A 83 -12.08 8.21 8.98
C GLN A 83 -11.84 6.69 9.01
N ARG A 84 -12.34 5.97 8.03
CA ARG A 84 -12.18 4.52 7.91
C ARG A 84 -10.73 4.09 7.75
N GLU A 85 -9.95 4.83 6.97
CA GLU A 85 -8.53 4.57 6.77
C GLU A 85 -7.73 4.89 8.03
N VAL A 86 -8.03 6.00 8.70
CA VAL A 86 -7.42 6.35 9.98
C VAL A 86 -7.71 5.27 11.03
N ASP A 87 -8.94 4.78 11.12
CA ASP A 87 -9.31 3.69 12.02
C ASP A 87 -8.55 2.39 11.72
N ALA A 88 -8.30 2.10 10.44
CA ALA A 88 -7.49 0.95 10.04
C ALA A 88 -6.01 1.11 10.45
N LEU A 89 -5.45 2.32 10.32
CA LEU A 89 -4.10 2.62 10.78
C LEU A 89 -3.99 2.52 12.31
N HIS A 90 -4.99 2.98 13.06
CA HIS A 90 -5.05 2.83 14.52
C HIS A 90 -5.06 1.37 14.99
N ARG A 91 -5.57 0.46 14.18
CA ARG A 91 -5.55 -0.99 14.46
C ARG A 91 -4.22 -1.67 14.13
N GLY A 92 -3.19 -0.90 13.80
CA GLY A 92 -1.88 -1.41 13.41
C GLY A 92 -1.73 -1.62 11.90
N GLY A 93 -2.63 -1.10 11.10
CA GLY A 93 -2.50 -1.10 9.65
C GLY A 93 -1.32 -0.25 9.18
N ILE A 94 -0.73 -0.65 8.08
CA ILE A 94 0.33 0.10 7.40
C ILE A 94 -0.16 0.38 5.99
N GLN A 95 -0.10 1.65 5.59
CA GLN A 95 -0.50 2.05 4.24
C GLN A 95 0.72 2.40 3.41
N ARG A 96 0.78 1.90 2.19
CA ARG A 96 1.73 2.36 1.18
C ARG A 96 1.24 3.70 0.63
N LEU A 97 1.92 4.77 1.00
CA LEU A 97 1.60 6.14 0.57
C LEU A 97 2.13 6.43 -0.84
N TYR A 98 3.31 5.91 -1.14
CA TYR A 98 4.01 6.19 -2.39
C TYR A 98 4.89 5.01 -2.82
N MET A 99 4.94 4.78 -4.12
CA MET A 99 5.92 3.92 -4.76
C MET A 99 6.38 4.59 -6.03
N GLY A 100 7.69 4.68 -6.22
CA GLY A 100 8.27 5.33 -7.38
C GLY A 100 9.72 4.92 -7.60
N ASN A 101 10.33 5.53 -8.60
CA ASN A 101 11.72 5.32 -8.94
C ASN A 101 12.57 6.44 -8.36
N LEU A 102 13.67 6.08 -7.74
CA LEU A 102 14.66 7.00 -7.19
C LEU A 102 16.06 6.54 -7.60
N LYS A 103 16.85 7.43 -8.14
CA LYS A 103 18.23 7.13 -8.54
C LYS A 103 19.09 6.87 -7.31
N ALA A 104 20.20 6.16 -7.49
CA ALA A 104 21.20 6.02 -6.43
C ALA A 104 21.79 7.38 -6.05
N GLY A 105 22.07 7.57 -4.77
CA GLY A 105 22.62 8.81 -4.22
C GLY A 105 21.87 9.29 -2.98
N GLU A 106 22.20 10.49 -2.52
CA GLU A 106 21.52 11.14 -1.41
C GLU A 106 20.24 11.82 -1.88
N HIS A 107 19.18 11.62 -1.12
CA HIS A 107 17.88 12.23 -1.36
C HIS A 107 17.23 12.67 -0.05
N GLU A 108 16.55 13.81 -0.10
CA GLU A 108 15.79 14.32 1.04
C GLU A 108 14.33 13.90 0.93
N ILE A 109 13.84 13.23 1.96
CA ILE A 109 12.43 12.90 2.14
C ILE A 109 11.84 13.89 3.15
N VAL A 110 10.79 14.59 2.77
CA VAL A 110 10.05 15.50 3.64
C VAL A 110 8.59 15.07 3.68
N ALA A 111 8.08 14.84 4.87
CA ALA A 111 6.67 14.56 5.09
C ALA A 111 6.03 15.71 5.85
N ILE A 112 4.90 16.20 5.37
CA ILE A 112 4.08 17.22 6.04
C ILE A 112 2.77 16.57 6.42
N TYR A 113 2.52 16.54 7.72
CA TYR A 113 1.31 15.96 8.31
C TYR A 113 0.36 17.08 8.68
N THR A 114 -0.91 16.90 8.34
CA THR A 114 -2.00 17.80 8.75
C THR A 114 -3.04 16.98 9.49
N GLY A 115 -3.57 17.53 10.55
CA GLY A 115 -4.59 16.86 11.35
C GLY A 115 -5.05 17.70 12.51
N VAL A 116 -5.84 17.09 13.38
CA VAL A 116 -6.39 17.72 14.58
C VAL A 116 -5.69 17.12 15.80
N GLY A 117 -5.09 17.99 16.58
CA GLY A 117 -4.41 17.63 17.82
C GLY A 117 -5.28 17.73 19.06
N PRO A 118 -4.67 17.68 20.26
CA PRO A 118 -5.36 17.81 21.52
C PRO A 118 -6.18 19.10 21.58
N LYS A 119 -7.38 19.02 22.17
CA LYS A 119 -8.30 20.17 22.32
C LYS A 119 -8.81 20.75 20.99
N GLY A 120 -8.86 19.94 19.93
CA GLY A 120 -9.41 20.34 18.64
C GLY A 120 -8.58 21.38 17.87
N ARG A 121 -7.28 21.49 18.16
CA ARG A 121 -6.38 22.42 17.45
C ARG A 121 -5.90 21.81 16.15
N ASP A 122 -5.87 22.62 15.11
CA ASP A 122 -5.25 22.24 13.84
C ASP A 122 -3.75 22.10 14.01
N TYR A 123 -3.24 20.95 13.56
CA TYR A 123 -1.82 20.63 13.56
C TYR A 123 -1.31 20.53 12.14
N ARG A 124 -0.19 21.19 11.91
CA ARG A 124 0.62 21.00 10.73
C ARG A 124 2.06 20.84 11.16
N ARG A 125 2.62 19.66 10.93
CA ARG A 125 3.99 19.31 11.30
C ARG A 125 4.74 18.71 10.13
N GLY A 126 6.03 18.97 10.05
CA GLY A 126 6.95 18.41 9.08
C GLY A 126 7.97 17.54 9.77
N ALA A 127 8.36 16.47 9.09
CA ALA A 127 9.55 15.68 9.40
C ALA A 127 10.38 15.53 8.14
N SER A 128 11.68 15.49 8.27
CA SER A 128 12.60 15.29 7.15
C SER A 128 13.68 14.27 7.50
N LEU A 129 14.13 13.55 6.50
CA LEU A 129 15.22 12.60 6.58
C LEU A 129 15.99 12.59 5.28
N VAL A 130 17.32 12.66 5.37
CA VAL A 130 18.18 12.40 4.22
C VAL A 130 18.50 10.92 4.17
N ILE A 131 18.15 10.28 3.07
CA ILE A 131 18.40 8.87 2.81
C ILE A 131 19.50 8.70 1.79
N ASN A 132 20.26 7.62 1.90
CA ASN A 132 21.21 7.22 0.88
C ASN A 132 20.65 6.01 0.13
N LYS A 133 20.28 6.22 -1.13
CA LYS A 133 19.75 5.18 -2.02
C LYS A 133 20.90 4.44 -2.67
N SER A 134 21.03 3.16 -2.37
CA SER A 134 21.96 2.23 -3.02
C SER A 134 21.29 1.46 -4.16
N LEU A 135 21.94 0.40 -4.66
CA LEU A 135 21.45 -0.49 -5.72
C LEU A 135 20.38 -1.45 -5.19
N GLY A 136 19.50 -1.18 -4.41
CA GLY A 136 18.42 -2.02 -3.92
C GLY A 136 17.15 -1.20 -3.74
N ALA A 137 16.05 -1.88 -3.49
CA ALA A 137 14.83 -1.21 -3.06
C ALA A 137 15.08 -0.48 -1.73
N LYS A 138 14.53 0.71 -1.60
CA LYS A 138 14.57 1.49 -0.36
C LYS A 138 13.15 1.62 0.19
N TYR A 139 13.00 1.31 1.45
CA TYR A 139 11.74 1.39 2.17
C TYR A 139 11.83 2.43 3.28
N VAL A 140 10.86 3.31 3.34
CA VAL A 140 10.80 4.40 4.31
C VAL A 140 9.45 4.36 5.02
N GLU A 141 9.48 4.47 6.34
CA GLU A 141 8.29 4.54 7.18
C GLU A 141 8.11 5.97 7.73
N LEU A 142 6.95 6.53 7.48
CA LEU A 142 6.47 7.73 8.13
C LEU A 142 5.68 7.31 9.38
N LYS A 143 6.29 7.49 10.54
CA LYS A 143 5.72 7.03 11.81
C LYS A 143 5.21 8.20 12.64
N ILE A 144 3.97 8.07 13.10
CA ILE A 144 3.33 9.03 14.02
C ILE A 144 3.07 8.28 15.32
N VAL A 145 3.61 8.79 16.43
CA VAL A 145 3.44 8.20 17.76
C VAL A 145 3.00 9.26 18.75
N ASP A 146 2.26 8.86 19.78
CA ASP A 146 2.00 9.73 20.92
C ASP A 146 3.22 9.80 21.84
N ASN A 147 3.57 11.00 22.23
CA ASN A 147 4.60 11.22 23.24
C ASN A 147 3.93 11.52 24.59
N PRO A 148 3.93 10.57 25.53
CA PRO A 148 3.27 10.76 26.83
C PRO A 148 3.86 11.90 27.66
N SER A 149 5.14 12.23 27.45
CA SER A 149 5.83 13.27 28.21
C SER A 149 5.42 14.69 27.79
N SER A 150 5.07 14.87 26.52
CA SER A 150 4.65 16.17 25.97
C SER A 150 3.16 16.30 25.75
N GLU A 151 2.41 15.19 25.88
CA GLU A 151 0.99 15.06 25.49
C GLU A 151 0.72 15.55 24.07
N GLN A 152 1.69 15.33 23.17
CA GLN A 152 1.64 15.74 21.77
C GLN A 152 2.09 14.61 20.86
N PRO A 153 1.60 14.58 19.62
CA PRO A 153 2.09 13.62 18.63
C PRO A 153 3.53 13.94 18.23
N ASP A 154 4.32 12.91 18.05
CA ASP A 154 5.67 12.96 17.53
C ASP A 154 5.71 12.33 16.14
N PHE A 155 6.41 12.97 15.21
CA PHE A 155 6.47 12.60 13.81
C PHE A 155 7.90 12.25 13.44
N SER A 156 8.11 11.04 12.97
CA SER A 156 9.42 10.56 12.58
C SER A 156 9.42 9.90 11.23
N ILE A 157 10.57 9.91 10.57
CA ILE A 157 10.83 9.17 9.34
C ILE A 157 11.92 8.16 9.65
N ARG A 158 11.71 6.90 9.27
CA ARG A 158 12.66 5.81 9.48
C ARG A 158 12.92 5.07 8.17
N GLU A 159 14.13 4.61 8.00
CA GLU A 159 14.45 3.63 6.96
C GLU A 159 14.16 2.23 7.48
N TRP A 160 13.58 1.39 6.64
CA TRP A 160 13.53 -0.04 6.85
C TRP A 160 14.68 -0.70 6.08
N GLU A 161 15.39 -1.55 6.78
CA GLU A 161 16.42 -2.41 6.20
C GLU A 161 15.85 -3.78 5.77
#